data_3c3e11ca28499b6505487ffb9a0ce1a6
#
_entry.id   3c3e11ca28499b6505487ffb9a0ce1a6
#
_cell.length_a   1.000
_cell.length_b   1.000
_cell.length_c   1.000
_cell.angle_alpha   90.00
_cell.angle_beta   90.00
_cell.angle_gamma   90.00
#
_symmetry.space_group_name_H-M   'P 1'
#
loop_
_entity.id
_entity.type
_entity.pdbx_description
1 polymer ?
#
loop_
_entity_poly.entity_id
_entity_poly.type
_entity_poly.pdbx_seq_one_letter_code
_entity_poly.pdbx_strand_id
1 'polypeptide(L)'
;MQSGWRNFISMQQKVKLTVFTPAYNRAHTLGRCYESMLKQKCKDFKWLIIDDGSTDNTKELVDSWLNKDNGFEIIYKYKKNGGMHTAHNLAYELIDTELNVCIDSDDRLSENAIEKIIDFWNENGSEKYAGIIGLDDDLDGNIIGEKFPEHLKETTLSGYYRNGGKGDKKLVYRTSVMKQYPQYPVFEGERYVSLGYKYLLCDQDYKLLVLNDVLCDVEYQLDGSSYNMLRQYYNNPKGFAFIRKVDMKYNQTWKENLKTCIHYVSSSLIVHNKHFIKESPKKGMTILAIPAGILLTGYIKHNVRKQK
;
A
#
# COMPACT_ATOMS: atom_id res chain seq x y z
N MET A 1 -43.23 43.82 -11.58
CA MET A 1 -42.67 42.61 -12.22
C MET A 1 -41.22 42.51 -11.71
N GLN A 2 -41.04 41.72 -10.67
CA GLN A 2 -39.69 41.43 -10.12
C GLN A 2 -39.32 40.01 -10.54
N SER A 3 -38.41 39.89 -11.48
CA SER A 3 -37.84 38.63 -11.92
C SER A 3 -36.80 38.14 -10.90
N GLY A 4 -37.19 37.15 -10.11
CA GLY A 4 -36.31 36.49 -9.17
C GLY A 4 -35.27 35.64 -9.93
N TRP A 5 -34.02 36.06 -9.93
CA TRP A 5 -32.88 35.24 -10.31
C TRP A 5 -32.66 34.24 -9.18
N ARG A 6 -33.10 32.99 -9.41
CA ARG A 6 -32.70 31.86 -8.57
C ARG A 6 -31.25 31.52 -8.94
N ASN A 7 -30.34 31.88 -8.04
CA ASN A 7 -28.97 31.39 -8.06
C ASN A 7 -29.00 29.86 -7.84
N PHE A 8 -28.95 29.10 -8.94
CA PHE A 8 -28.52 27.71 -8.91
C PHE A 8 -27.01 27.70 -8.69
N ILE A 9 -26.56 27.83 -7.47
CA ILE A 9 -25.24 27.31 -7.09
C ILE A 9 -25.39 25.81 -7.15
N SER A 10 -24.93 25.20 -8.25
CA SER A 10 -24.70 23.76 -8.30
C SER A 10 -23.68 23.47 -7.18
N MET A 11 -24.11 22.88 -6.07
CA MET A 11 -23.20 22.23 -5.17
C MET A 11 -22.50 21.14 -6.00
N GLN A 12 -21.29 21.39 -6.48
CA GLN A 12 -20.45 20.34 -7.04
C GLN A 12 -20.33 19.30 -5.94
N GLN A 13 -20.97 18.17 -6.14
CA GLN A 13 -20.90 17.04 -5.20
C GLN A 13 -19.41 16.69 -5.06
N LYS A 14 -18.90 16.83 -3.84
CA LYS A 14 -17.45 16.62 -3.61
C LYS A 14 -17.15 15.15 -3.89
N VAL A 15 -16.27 14.89 -4.86
CA VAL A 15 -15.81 13.55 -5.23
C VAL A 15 -15.38 12.77 -3.98
N LYS A 16 -15.84 11.53 -3.88
CA LYS A 16 -15.77 10.74 -2.64
C LYS A 16 -14.50 9.92 -2.50
N LEU A 17 -13.96 9.44 -3.62
CA LEU A 17 -12.84 8.50 -3.64
C LEU A 17 -11.68 9.02 -4.49
N THR A 18 -10.45 8.87 -4.01
CA THR A 18 -9.26 8.96 -4.83
C THR A 18 -8.66 7.57 -5.01
N VAL A 19 -8.58 7.12 -6.26
CA VAL A 19 -7.68 6.03 -6.64
C VAL A 19 -6.30 6.63 -6.83
N PHE A 20 -5.27 6.10 -6.18
CA PHE A 20 -3.91 6.55 -6.44
C PHE A 20 -3.01 5.40 -6.88
N THR A 21 -2.09 5.70 -7.79
CA THR A 21 -1.21 4.72 -8.43
C THR A 21 0.23 5.22 -8.36
N PRO A 22 1.09 4.60 -7.54
CA PRO A 22 2.53 4.80 -7.65
C PRO A 22 3.06 4.16 -8.94
N ALA A 23 3.86 4.89 -9.70
CA ALA A 23 4.45 4.39 -10.95
C ALA A 23 5.95 4.69 -11.01
N TYR A 24 6.73 3.73 -11.49
CA TYR A 24 8.15 3.90 -11.81
C TYR A 24 8.52 3.01 -12.98
N ASN A 25 8.78 3.61 -14.15
CA ASN A 25 9.05 2.91 -15.41
C ASN A 25 7.94 1.91 -15.77
N ARG A 26 6.69 2.37 -15.83
CA ARG A 26 5.48 1.56 -16.03
C ARG A 26 4.70 1.88 -17.32
N ALA A 27 5.33 2.50 -18.33
CA ALA A 27 4.67 2.77 -19.60
C ALA A 27 4.04 1.52 -20.24
N HIS A 28 4.61 0.34 -20.00
CA HIS A 28 4.15 -0.93 -20.58
C HIS A 28 2.95 -1.56 -19.84
N THR A 29 2.65 -1.19 -18.60
CA THR A 29 1.54 -1.75 -17.80
C THR A 29 0.44 -0.74 -17.51
N LEU A 30 0.79 0.53 -17.30
CA LEU A 30 -0.11 1.58 -16.83
C LEU A 30 -1.33 1.80 -17.76
N GLY A 31 -1.20 1.48 -19.06
CA GLY A 31 -2.31 1.55 -20.01
C GLY A 31 -3.48 0.66 -19.64
N ARG A 32 -3.22 -0.54 -19.11
CA ARG A 32 -4.25 -1.49 -18.65
C ARG A 32 -4.96 -1.00 -17.38
N CYS A 33 -4.19 -0.39 -16.46
CA CYS A 33 -4.75 0.27 -15.29
C CYS A 33 -5.71 1.40 -15.73
N TYR A 34 -5.29 2.27 -16.68
CA TYR A 34 -6.12 3.33 -17.24
C TYR A 34 -7.42 2.80 -17.86
N GLU A 35 -7.35 1.74 -18.68
CA GLU A 35 -8.55 1.13 -19.28
C GLU A 35 -9.54 0.64 -18.24
N SER A 36 -9.05 0.11 -17.09
CA SER A 36 -9.93 -0.32 -16.01
C SER A 36 -10.65 0.85 -15.33
N MET A 37 -9.99 2.03 -15.23
CA MET A 37 -10.61 3.27 -14.74
C MET A 37 -11.72 3.76 -15.70
N LEU A 38 -11.46 3.70 -17.01
CA LEU A 38 -12.46 4.08 -18.02
C LEU A 38 -13.69 3.17 -18.00
N LYS A 39 -13.55 1.90 -17.67
CA LYS A 39 -14.66 0.92 -17.61
C LYS A 39 -15.55 1.09 -16.37
N GLN A 40 -15.11 1.82 -15.33
CA GLN A 40 -15.95 2.05 -14.16
C GLN A 40 -17.23 2.82 -14.55
N LYS A 41 -18.38 2.32 -14.13
CA LYS A 41 -19.69 3.00 -14.37
C LYS A 41 -19.82 4.23 -13.47
N CYS A 42 -19.53 4.09 -12.19
CA CYS A 42 -19.49 5.20 -11.25
C CYS A 42 -18.23 6.03 -11.51
N LYS A 43 -18.40 7.33 -11.76
CA LYS A 43 -17.31 8.29 -12.02
C LYS A 43 -17.05 9.23 -10.83
N ASP A 44 -17.59 8.93 -9.66
CA ASP A 44 -17.38 9.74 -8.43
C ASP A 44 -16.00 9.46 -7.79
N PHE A 45 -14.96 9.53 -8.62
CA PHE A 45 -13.58 9.37 -8.18
C PHE A 45 -12.61 10.26 -8.96
N LYS A 46 -11.41 10.46 -8.39
CA LYS A 46 -10.23 11.03 -9.05
C LYS A 46 -9.16 9.96 -9.17
N TRP A 47 -8.32 10.04 -10.20
CA TRP A 47 -7.15 9.19 -10.34
C TRP A 47 -5.87 9.99 -10.16
N LEU A 48 -5.13 9.74 -9.09
CA LEU A 48 -3.87 10.38 -8.76
C LEU A 48 -2.70 9.46 -9.11
N ILE A 49 -1.93 9.79 -10.12
CA ILE A 49 -0.72 9.07 -10.54
C ILE A 49 0.50 9.77 -9.93
N ILE A 50 1.26 9.04 -9.11
CA ILE A 50 2.52 9.50 -8.54
C ILE A 50 3.67 8.83 -9.28
N ASP A 51 4.29 9.56 -10.18
CA ASP A 51 5.49 9.11 -10.89
C ASP A 51 6.72 9.27 -9.99
N ASP A 52 7.27 8.15 -9.54
CA ASP A 52 8.45 8.08 -8.68
C ASP A 52 9.77 8.16 -9.46
N GLY A 53 9.84 9.09 -10.43
CA GLY A 53 11.06 9.39 -11.17
C GLY A 53 11.31 8.48 -12.38
N SER A 54 10.26 8.16 -13.13
CA SER A 54 10.38 7.37 -14.37
C SER A 54 11.33 8.01 -15.39
N THR A 55 11.99 7.15 -16.14
CA THR A 55 12.91 7.50 -17.23
C THR A 55 12.50 6.89 -18.58
N ASP A 56 11.41 6.15 -18.59
CA ASP A 56 10.75 5.64 -19.79
C ASP A 56 9.62 6.59 -20.24
N ASN A 57 8.78 6.16 -21.17
CA ASN A 57 7.69 6.95 -21.71
C ASN A 57 6.44 7.02 -20.80
N THR A 58 6.58 6.80 -19.47
CA THR A 58 5.45 6.85 -18.54
C THR A 58 4.78 8.22 -18.55
N LYS A 59 5.58 9.30 -18.54
CA LYS A 59 5.05 10.67 -18.55
C LYS A 59 4.27 10.96 -19.83
N GLU A 60 4.86 10.70 -21.00
CA GLU A 60 4.24 10.93 -22.30
C GLU A 60 2.92 10.16 -22.45
N LEU A 61 2.89 8.93 -21.93
CA LEU A 61 1.69 8.10 -21.90
C LEU A 61 0.59 8.78 -21.08
N VAL A 62 0.88 9.23 -19.87
CA VAL A 62 -0.10 9.92 -19.00
C VAL A 62 -0.53 11.25 -19.62
N ASP A 63 0.39 12.03 -20.14
CA ASP A 63 0.07 13.31 -20.81
C ASP A 63 -0.94 13.12 -21.96
N SER A 64 -0.91 11.98 -22.65
CA SER A 64 -1.87 11.63 -23.69
C SER A 64 -3.30 11.43 -23.19
N TRP A 65 -3.51 11.22 -21.89
CA TRP A 65 -4.81 11.01 -21.25
C TRP A 65 -5.37 12.29 -20.61
N LEU A 66 -4.50 13.19 -20.14
CA LEU A 66 -4.92 14.38 -19.38
C LEU A 66 -5.89 15.30 -20.13
N ASN A 67 -5.80 15.34 -21.47
CA ASN A 67 -6.64 16.19 -22.31
C ASN A 67 -7.86 15.46 -22.90
N LYS A 68 -8.13 14.22 -22.49
CA LYS A 68 -9.30 13.46 -22.94
C LYS A 68 -10.46 13.66 -21.99
N ASP A 69 -11.68 13.51 -22.51
CA ASP A 69 -12.87 13.36 -21.66
C ASP A 69 -12.90 11.93 -21.09
N ASN A 70 -12.39 11.80 -19.88
CA ASN A 70 -12.32 10.50 -19.18
C ASN A 70 -13.55 10.23 -18.31
N GLY A 71 -14.42 11.24 -18.11
CA GLY A 71 -15.52 11.20 -17.15
C GLY A 71 -15.07 11.32 -15.69
N PHE A 72 -13.77 11.39 -15.40
CA PHE A 72 -13.16 11.62 -14.08
C PHE A 72 -11.87 12.41 -14.22
N GLU A 73 -11.43 13.05 -13.14
CA GLU A 73 -10.20 13.83 -13.09
C GLU A 73 -8.97 12.92 -12.99
N ILE A 74 -7.96 13.17 -13.83
CA ILE A 74 -6.63 12.55 -13.72
C ILE A 74 -5.66 13.62 -13.23
N ILE A 75 -4.93 13.31 -12.16
CA ILE A 75 -3.91 14.16 -11.55
C ILE A 75 -2.57 13.45 -11.67
N TYR A 76 -1.59 14.08 -12.36
CA TYR A 76 -0.24 13.54 -12.47
C TYR A 76 0.73 14.36 -11.62
N LYS A 77 1.54 13.68 -10.82
CA LYS A 77 2.59 14.29 -10.00
C LYS A 77 3.89 13.51 -10.15
N TYR A 78 4.90 14.20 -10.67
CA TYR A 78 6.27 13.69 -10.74
C TYR A 78 7.02 14.00 -9.45
N LYS A 79 7.86 13.06 -9.00
CA LYS A 79 8.84 13.27 -7.93
C LYS A 79 10.15 12.54 -8.25
N LYS A 80 11.26 12.97 -7.63
CA LYS A 80 12.52 12.23 -7.73
C LYS A 80 12.34 10.84 -7.12
N ASN A 81 12.90 9.79 -7.75
CA ASN A 81 12.80 8.42 -7.30
C ASN A 81 13.28 8.24 -5.86
N GLY A 82 12.38 7.76 -5.02
CA GLY A 82 12.61 7.51 -3.60
C GLY A 82 12.00 6.19 -3.12
N GLY A 83 11.32 5.46 -4.02
CA GLY A 83 10.64 4.20 -3.73
C GLY A 83 9.17 4.39 -3.38
N MET A 84 8.40 3.31 -3.52
CA MET A 84 6.94 3.26 -3.39
C MET A 84 6.42 3.96 -2.12
N HIS A 85 7.06 3.76 -0.97
CA HIS A 85 6.67 4.37 0.30
C HIS A 85 6.72 5.91 0.27
N THR A 86 7.64 6.50 -0.51
CA THR A 86 7.72 7.96 -0.67
C THR A 86 6.65 8.47 -1.64
N ALA A 87 6.24 7.67 -2.62
CA ALA A 87 5.09 7.97 -3.47
C ALA A 87 3.78 7.93 -2.66
N HIS A 88 3.64 6.98 -1.75
CA HIS A 88 2.52 6.96 -0.79
C HIS A 88 2.50 8.19 0.13
N ASN A 89 3.67 8.64 0.62
CA ASN A 89 3.72 9.88 1.41
C ASN A 89 3.14 11.07 0.63
N LEU A 90 3.58 11.26 -0.62
CA LEU A 90 3.09 12.33 -1.48
C LEU A 90 1.60 12.14 -1.82
N ALA A 91 1.15 10.92 -2.08
CA ALA A 91 -0.25 10.65 -2.33
C ALA A 91 -1.12 11.05 -1.12
N TYR A 92 -0.79 10.61 0.10
CA TYR A 92 -1.54 10.99 1.30
C TYR A 92 -1.50 12.51 1.60
N GLU A 93 -0.47 13.22 1.19
CA GLU A 93 -0.42 14.68 1.28
C GLU A 93 -1.43 15.34 0.35
N LEU A 94 -1.52 14.87 -0.90
CA LEU A 94 -2.31 15.48 -1.97
C LEU A 94 -3.80 15.08 -1.97
N ILE A 95 -4.14 13.88 -1.51
CA ILE A 95 -5.52 13.38 -1.50
C ILE A 95 -6.41 14.23 -0.59
N ASP A 96 -7.52 14.72 -1.13
CA ASP A 96 -8.51 15.56 -0.44
C ASP A 96 -9.91 14.93 -0.33
N THR A 97 -10.10 13.73 -0.86
CA THR A 97 -11.35 12.96 -0.80
C THR A 97 -11.51 12.21 0.51
N GLU A 98 -12.73 11.78 0.83
CA GLU A 98 -13.04 11.02 2.05
C GLU A 98 -12.29 9.69 2.09
N LEU A 99 -12.35 8.95 0.98
CA LEU A 99 -11.73 7.64 0.82
C LEU A 99 -10.55 7.68 -0.14
N ASN A 100 -9.64 6.75 0.04
CA ASN A 100 -8.57 6.48 -0.91
C ASN A 100 -8.30 4.98 -1.04
N VAL A 101 -7.87 4.56 -2.23
CA VAL A 101 -7.43 3.20 -2.53
C VAL A 101 -6.18 3.24 -3.40
N CYS A 102 -5.19 2.40 -3.08
CA CYS A 102 -4.04 2.20 -3.93
C CYS A 102 -4.33 1.09 -4.94
N ILE A 103 -4.12 1.39 -6.22
CA ILE A 103 -4.07 0.39 -7.30
C ILE A 103 -2.68 0.47 -7.90
N ASP A 104 -1.94 -0.63 -7.87
CA ASP A 104 -0.60 -0.68 -8.42
C ASP A 104 -0.62 -0.52 -9.94
N SER A 105 0.46 -0.04 -10.53
CA SER A 105 0.53 0.34 -11.94
C SER A 105 0.45 -0.84 -12.93
N ASP A 106 0.50 -2.06 -12.44
CA ASP A 106 0.35 -3.32 -13.16
C ASP A 106 -1.01 -3.99 -12.87
N ASP A 107 -1.76 -3.50 -11.88
CA ASP A 107 -3.08 -4.00 -11.50
C ASP A 107 -4.23 -3.26 -12.22
N ARG A 108 -5.46 -3.76 -12.03
CA ARG A 108 -6.69 -3.19 -12.60
C ARG A 108 -7.76 -3.09 -11.52
N LEU A 109 -8.58 -2.04 -11.58
CA LEU A 109 -9.83 -2.06 -10.85
C LEU A 109 -10.76 -3.13 -11.44
N SER A 110 -11.35 -3.94 -10.58
CA SER A 110 -12.37 -4.90 -11.01
C SER A 110 -13.65 -4.18 -11.46
N GLU A 111 -14.55 -4.91 -12.13
CA GLU A 111 -15.79 -4.32 -12.63
C GLU A 111 -16.63 -3.73 -11.49
N ASN A 112 -17.05 -2.49 -11.65
CA ASN A 112 -17.87 -1.71 -10.71
C ASN A 112 -17.22 -1.53 -9.31
N ALA A 113 -15.90 -1.64 -9.19
CA ALA A 113 -15.19 -1.51 -7.89
C ALA A 113 -15.47 -0.17 -7.23
N ILE A 114 -15.50 0.93 -7.98
CA ILE A 114 -15.79 2.28 -7.45
C ILE A 114 -17.19 2.34 -6.83
N GLU A 115 -18.21 1.84 -7.53
CA GLU A 115 -19.60 1.78 -7.05
C GLU A 115 -19.69 0.94 -5.79
N LYS A 116 -19.14 -0.29 -5.81
CA LYS A 116 -19.10 -1.19 -4.65
C LYS A 116 -18.48 -0.54 -3.41
N ILE A 117 -17.35 0.15 -3.56
CA ILE A 117 -16.66 0.84 -2.46
C ILE A 117 -17.54 1.96 -1.88
N ILE A 118 -18.09 2.80 -2.75
CA ILE A 118 -18.83 3.99 -2.33
C ILE A 118 -20.16 3.58 -1.68
N ASP A 119 -20.90 2.66 -2.29
CA ASP A 119 -22.18 2.21 -1.78
C ASP A 119 -22.03 1.48 -0.46
N PHE A 120 -21.09 0.54 -0.38
CA PHE A 120 -20.82 -0.18 0.85
C PHE A 120 -20.40 0.76 1.99
N TRP A 121 -19.57 1.77 1.69
CA TRP A 121 -19.17 2.76 2.68
C TRP A 121 -20.34 3.67 3.11
N ASN A 122 -21.20 4.07 2.18
CA ASN A 122 -22.38 4.87 2.49
C ASN A 122 -23.36 4.15 3.42
N GLU A 123 -23.49 2.84 3.26
CA GLU A 123 -24.42 2.02 4.05
C GLU A 123 -23.86 1.63 5.42
N ASN A 124 -22.56 1.32 5.49
CA ASN A 124 -21.94 0.67 6.64
C ASN A 124 -20.84 1.50 7.31
N GLY A 125 -20.34 2.53 6.63
CA GLY A 125 -19.20 3.33 7.07
C GLY A 125 -19.53 4.21 8.28
N SER A 126 -18.51 4.47 9.10
CA SER A 126 -18.59 5.42 10.20
C SER A 126 -17.19 5.83 10.66
N GLU A 127 -17.12 6.82 11.56
CA GLU A 127 -15.83 7.26 12.15
C GLU A 127 -15.13 6.20 12.99
N LYS A 128 -15.84 5.16 13.39
CA LYS A 128 -15.30 4.00 14.12
C LYS A 128 -14.30 3.19 13.26
N TYR A 129 -14.46 3.22 11.95
CA TYR A 129 -13.66 2.38 11.03
C TYR A 129 -12.60 3.18 10.28
N ALA A 130 -11.47 2.54 10.01
CA ALA A 130 -10.43 3.12 9.15
C ALA A 130 -10.82 3.10 7.67
N GLY A 131 -11.74 2.22 7.28
CA GLY A 131 -12.12 2.01 5.89
C GLY A 131 -12.63 0.60 5.66
N ILE A 132 -12.29 0.03 4.50
CA ILE A 132 -12.78 -1.26 4.00
C ILE A 132 -11.59 -2.16 3.69
N ILE A 133 -11.75 -3.48 3.91
CA ILE A 133 -10.89 -4.53 3.39
C ILE A 133 -11.72 -5.39 2.43
N GLY A 134 -11.32 -5.42 1.16
CA GLY A 134 -11.96 -6.18 0.09
C GLY A 134 -11.09 -7.30 -0.46
N LEU A 135 -11.57 -8.00 -1.47
CA LEU A 135 -10.88 -9.10 -2.12
C LEU A 135 -10.07 -8.61 -3.33
N ASP A 136 -8.99 -9.33 -3.60
CA ASP A 136 -8.27 -9.31 -4.86
C ASP A 136 -8.47 -10.66 -5.57
N ASP A 137 -8.50 -10.66 -6.91
CA ASP A 137 -8.41 -11.86 -7.72
C ASP A 137 -7.25 -11.80 -8.72
N ASP A 138 -7.03 -12.92 -9.41
CA ASP A 138 -6.11 -12.98 -10.53
C ASP A 138 -6.84 -12.65 -11.85
N LEU A 139 -6.10 -12.60 -12.95
CA LEU A 139 -6.67 -12.27 -14.27
C LEU A 139 -7.64 -13.33 -14.82
N ASP A 140 -7.67 -14.52 -14.22
CA ASP A 140 -8.59 -15.61 -14.55
C ASP A 140 -9.86 -15.56 -13.67
N GLY A 141 -9.96 -14.58 -12.75
CA GLY A 141 -11.09 -14.38 -11.84
C GLY A 141 -11.04 -15.29 -10.61
N ASN A 142 -9.89 -15.90 -10.29
CA ASN A 142 -9.73 -16.69 -9.08
C ASN A 142 -9.33 -15.77 -7.92
N ILE A 143 -10.06 -15.87 -6.81
CA ILE A 143 -9.75 -15.07 -5.62
C ILE A 143 -8.36 -15.42 -5.09
N ILE A 144 -7.53 -14.40 -4.87
CA ILE A 144 -6.20 -14.54 -4.30
C ILE A 144 -6.35 -14.92 -2.81
N GLY A 145 -5.93 -16.16 -2.51
CA GLY A 145 -6.09 -16.76 -1.18
C GLY A 145 -7.49 -17.29 -0.94
N GLU A 146 -8.29 -16.59 -0.14
CA GLU A 146 -9.63 -17.04 0.25
C GLU A 146 -10.60 -15.88 0.50
N LYS A 147 -11.91 -16.15 0.37
CA LYS A 147 -12.96 -15.23 0.79
C LYS A 147 -12.94 -15.04 2.30
N PHE A 148 -13.44 -13.90 2.76
CA PHE A 148 -13.67 -13.73 4.18
C PHE A 148 -14.81 -14.64 4.66
N PRO A 149 -14.72 -15.19 5.89
CA PRO A 149 -15.84 -15.91 6.50
C PRO A 149 -17.10 -15.02 6.57
N GLU A 150 -18.28 -15.55 6.26
CA GLU A 150 -19.53 -14.77 6.20
C GLU A 150 -19.87 -14.02 7.49
N HIS A 151 -19.47 -14.57 8.65
CA HIS A 151 -19.69 -13.97 9.96
C HIS A 151 -18.70 -12.84 10.27
N LEU A 152 -17.60 -12.71 9.54
CA LEU A 152 -16.57 -11.69 9.77
C LEU A 152 -17.01 -10.37 9.14
N LYS A 153 -17.51 -9.45 9.96
CA LYS A 153 -18.00 -8.13 9.49
C LYS A 153 -16.97 -7.02 9.63
N GLU A 154 -16.02 -7.17 10.57
CA GLU A 154 -14.95 -6.20 10.82
C GLU A 154 -13.68 -6.93 11.28
N THR A 155 -12.53 -6.42 10.88
CA THR A 155 -11.22 -6.95 11.29
C THR A 155 -10.17 -5.86 11.24
N THR A 156 -8.98 -6.11 11.83
CA THR A 156 -7.77 -5.37 11.46
C THR A 156 -7.00 -6.15 10.40
N LEU A 157 -6.16 -5.50 9.62
CA LEU A 157 -5.36 -6.20 8.60
C LEU A 157 -4.47 -7.27 9.25
N SER A 158 -3.74 -6.91 10.29
CA SER A 158 -2.88 -7.85 11.02
C SER A 158 -3.68 -8.93 11.75
N GLY A 159 -4.88 -8.60 12.23
CA GLY A 159 -5.80 -9.54 12.86
C GLY A 159 -6.30 -10.61 11.89
N TYR A 160 -6.65 -10.22 10.66
CA TYR A 160 -7.05 -11.16 9.62
C TYR A 160 -5.96 -12.22 9.38
N TYR A 161 -4.72 -11.79 9.11
CA TYR A 161 -3.62 -12.73 8.85
C TYR A 161 -3.22 -13.56 10.07
N ARG A 162 -3.26 -13.01 11.27
CA ARG A 162 -2.98 -13.77 12.51
C ARG A 162 -4.00 -14.86 12.77
N ASN A 163 -5.24 -14.66 12.36
CA ASN A 163 -6.30 -15.66 12.47
C ASN A 163 -6.31 -16.65 11.30
N GLY A 164 -5.25 -16.70 10.48
CA GLY A 164 -5.08 -17.69 9.42
C GLY A 164 -5.55 -17.24 8.05
N GLY A 165 -6.00 -16.00 7.89
CA GLY A 165 -6.40 -15.43 6.60
C GLY A 165 -5.26 -15.44 5.57
N LYS A 166 -5.61 -15.64 4.30
CA LYS A 166 -4.65 -15.83 3.20
C LYS A 166 -4.93 -14.93 2.02
N GLY A 167 -3.87 -14.73 1.24
CA GLY A 167 -3.89 -13.95 -0.01
C GLY A 167 -3.92 -12.44 0.20
N ASP A 168 -3.53 -11.72 -0.82
CA ASP A 168 -3.56 -10.26 -0.80
C ASP A 168 -5.00 -9.75 -0.73
N LYS A 169 -5.19 -8.58 -0.14
CA LYS A 169 -6.49 -7.96 0.08
C LYS A 169 -6.43 -6.49 -0.27
N LYS A 170 -7.47 -5.99 -0.94
CA LYS A 170 -7.56 -4.58 -1.28
C LYS A 170 -7.98 -3.74 -0.09
N LEU A 171 -7.21 -2.70 0.16
CA LEU A 171 -7.41 -1.80 1.29
C LEU A 171 -7.90 -0.44 0.80
N VAL A 172 -9.07 -0.06 1.27
CA VAL A 172 -9.64 1.28 1.07
C VAL A 172 -9.62 1.99 2.42
N TYR A 173 -8.97 3.13 2.50
CA TYR A 173 -8.84 3.84 3.76
C TYR A 173 -9.56 5.19 3.76
N ARG A 174 -10.07 5.61 4.92
CA ARG A 174 -10.38 7.02 5.13
C ARG A 174 -9.09 7.84 5.10
N THR A 175 -9.08 8.84 4.26
CA THR A 175 -7.92 9.73 4.08
C THR A 175 -7.54 10.43 5.38
N SER A 176 -8.53 10.89 6.15
CA SER A 176 -8.32 11.52 7.45
C SER A 176 -7.62 10.59 8.45
N VAL A 177 -7.89 9.28 8.42
CA VAL A 177 -7.23 8.30 9.28
C VAL A 177 -5.77 8.12 8.87
N MET A 178 -5.50 7.93 7.57
CA MET A 178 -4.13 7.71 7.10
C MET A 178 -3.22 8.93 7.31
N LYS A 179 -3.79 10.13 7.33
CA LYS A 179 -3.06 11.37 7.63
C LYS A 179 -2.71 11.56 9.12
N GLN A 180 -3.35 10.82 10.04
CA GLN A 180 -3.03 10.90 11.48
C GLN A 180 -1.70 10.22 11.82
N TYR A 181 -1.27 9.22 11.02
CA TYR A 181 -0.06 8.47 11.27
C TYR A 181 1.16 9.11 10.61
N PRO A 182 2.36 8.97 11.23
CA PRO A 182 3.59 9.53 10.69
C PRO A 182 3.84 9.09 9.25
N GLN A 183 4.50 9.93 8.48
CA GLN A 183 4.97 9.57 7.14
C GLN A 183 5.92 8.37 7.22
N TYR A 184 6.02 7.62 6.11
CA TYR A 184 7.06 6.61 5.98
C TYR A 184 8.43 7.29 6.05
N PRO A 185 9.36 6.79 6.87
CA PRO A 185 10.70 7.37 6.96
C PRO A 185 11.47 7.15 5.66
N VAL A 186 12.38 8.08 5.35
CA VAL A 186 13.26 8.01 4.19
C VAL A 186 14.69 7.78 4.70
N PHE A 187 15.35 6.79 4.14
CA PHE A 187 16.75 6.48 4.44
C PHE A 187 17.63 6.77 3.23
N GLU A 188 18.67 7.57 3.43
CA GLU A 188 19.59 7.92 2.35
C GLU A 188 20.21 6.65 1.72
N GLY A 189 20.13 6.58 0.40
CA GLY A 189 20.62 5.44 -0.40
C GLY A 189 19.67 4.23 -0.45
N GLU A 190 18.53 4.26 0.25
CA GLU A 190 17.53 3.18 0.24
C GLU A 190 16.21 3.63 -0.37
N ARG A 191 15.51 2.68 -1.00
CA ARG A 191 14.25 2.93 -1.72
C ARG A 191 13.11 2.02 -1.27
N TYR A 192 13.23 1.43 -0.09
CA TYR A 192 12.21 0.53 0.43
C TYR A 192 11.99 0.71 1.94
N VAL A 193 10.74 1.00 2.29
CA VAL A 193 10.18 0.81 3.63
C VAL A 193 8.83 0.13 3.42
N SER A 194 8.54 -0.90 4.21
CA SER A 194 7.28 -1.65 4.11
C SER A 194 6.07 -0.75 4.33
N LEU A 195 5.10 -0.81 3.41
CA LEU A 195 3.81 -0.13 3.56
C LEU A 195 3.02 -0.61 4.78
N GLY A 196 3.30 -1.83 5.25
CA GLY A 196 2.75 -2.38 6.48
C GLY A 196 3.01 -1.53 7.73
N TYR A 197 3.98 -0.59 7.70
CA TYR A 197 4.23 0.33 8.81
C TYR A 197 2.97 1.12 9.22
N LYS A 198 2.38 1.85 8.29
CA LYS A 198 1.17 2.65 8.57
C LYS A 198 -0.03 1.77 8.87
N TYR A 199 -0.17 0.65 8.17
CA TYR A 199 -1.27 -0.29 8.39
C TYR A 199 -1.21 -0.90 9.78
N LEU A 200 -0.02 -1.27 10.24
CA LEU A 200 0.18 -1.80 11.59
C LEU A 200 -0.15 -0.75 12.68
N LEU A 201 0.20 0.52 12.47
CA LEU A 201 -0.18 1.60 13.38
C LEU A 201 -1.71 1.82 13.36
N CYS A 202 -2.32 1.85 12.19
CA CYS A 202 -3.77 1.99 12.04
C CYS A 202 -4.53 0.86 12.75
N ASP A 203 -4.03 -0.36 12.67
CA ASP A 203 -4.61 -1.54 13.32
C ASP A 203 -4.66 -1.45 14.87
N GLN A 204 -3.89 -0.54 15.48
CA GLN A 204 -3.94 -0.33 16.93
C GLN A 204 -5.17 0.48 17.37
N ASP A 205 -5.67 1.34 16.50
CA ASP A 205 -6.71 2.32 16.84
C ASP A 205 -8.04 2.01 16.14
N TYR A 206 -7.99 1.38 14.95
CA TYR A 206 -9.16 1.20 14.09
C TYR A 206 -9.26 -0.23 13.55
N LYS A 207 -10.50 -0.59 13.17
CA LYS A 207 -10.79 -1.76 12.34
C LYS A 207 -11.20 -1.33 10.94
N LEU A 208 -11.17 -2.28 10.02
CA LEU A 208 -11.69 -2.20 8.67
C LEU A 208 -13.01 -2.98 8.58
N LEU A 209 -13.98 -2.46 7.84
CA LEU A 209 -15.18 -3.18 7.44
C LEU A 209 -14.82 -4.22 6.38
N VAL A 210 -15.39 -5.40 6.49
CA VAL A 210 -15.13 -6.50 5.54
C VAL A 210 -16.13 -6.47 4.40
N LEU A 211 -15.64 -6.29 3.18
CA LEU A 211 -16.41 -6.39 1.94
C LEU A 211 -15.99 -7.65 1.18
N ASN A 212 -16.90 -8.60 1.03
CA ASN A 212 -16.63 -9.90 0.40
C ASN A 212 -16.80 -9.84 -1.12
N ASP A 213 -16.38 -8.71 -1.72
CA ASP A 213 -16.38 -8.44 -3.15
C ASP A 213 -14.97 -8.20 -3.67
N VAL A 214 -14.74 -8.58 -4.93
CA VAL A 214 -13.49 -8.30 -5.63
C VAL A 214 -13.45 -6.82 -6.01
N LEU A 215 -12.34 -6.18 -5.67
CA LEU A 215 -12.09 -4.76 -5.94
C LEU A 215 -10.91 -4.53 -6.89
N CYS A 216 -10.02 -5.52 -7.03
CA CYS A 216 -8.82 -5.39 -7.86
C CYS A 216 -8.45 -6.74 -8.48
N ASP A 217 -8.13 -6.70 -9.78
CA ASP A 217 -7.57 -7.82 -10.54
C ASP A 217 -6.05 -7.63 -10.58
N VAL A 218 -5.32 -8.52 -9.92
CA VAL A 218 -3.86 -8.43 -9.71
C VAL A 218 -3.10 -9.22 -10.76
N GLU A 219 -2.06 -8.61 -11.31
CA GLU A 219 -1.13 -9.27 -12.24
C GLU A 219 0.28 -9.37 -11.65
N TYR A 220 0.67 -10.55 -11.17
CA TYR A 220 2.00 -10.76 -10.63
C TYR A 220 3.08 -10.65 -11.70
N GLN A 221 3.95 -9.64 -11.58
CA GLN A 221 5.08 -9.42 -12.48
C GLN A 221 6.32 -10.18 -12.02
N LEU A 222 7.06 -10.80 -12.95
CA LEU A 222 8.30 -11.54 -12.66
C LEU A 222 9.42 -10.64 -12.12
N ASP A 223 9.40 -9.35 -12.46
CA ASP A 223 10.32 -8.32 -11.96
C ASP A 223 9.84 -7.64 -10.66
N GLY A 224 8.69 -8.07 -10.13
CA GLY A 224 8.06 -7.53 -8.94
C GLY A 224 8.93 -7.63 -7.68
N SER A 225 8.66 -6.75 -6.72
CA SER A 225 9.40 -6.68 -5.44
C SER A 225 9.34 -7.98 -4.65
N SER A 226 8.24 -8.73 -4.76
CA SER A 226 8.01 -9.98 -4.04
C SER A 226 8.98 -11.10 -4.46
N TYR A 227 9.36 -11.17 -5.75
CA TYR A 227 10.32 -12.16 -6.25
C TYR A 227 11.76 -11.87 -5.85
N ASN A 228 12.09 -10.63 -5.48
CA ASN A 228 13.44 -10.16 -5.22
C ASN A 228 13.73 -9.84 -3.74
N MET A 229 13.01 -10.48 -2.80
CA MET A 229 13.07 -10.12 -1.37
C MET A 229 14.48 -10.18 -0.75
N LEU A 230 15.32 -11.17 -1.12
CA LEU A 230 16.70 -11.22 -0.59
C LEU A 230 17.52 -10.02 -1.03
N ARG A 231 17.34 -9.59 -2.28
CA ARG A 231 17.98 -8.38 -2.81
C ARG A 231 17.45 -7.12 -2.12
N GLN A 232 16.16 -7.07 -1.82
CA GLN A 232 15.56 -5.98 -1.04
C GLN A 232 16.18 -5.90 0.37
N TYR A 233 16.30 -7.03 1.09
CA TYR A 233 16.94 -7.07 2.40
C TYR A 233 18.39 -6.55 2.38
N TYR A 234 19.13 -6.86 1.31
CA TYR A 234 20.51 -6.42 1.15
C TYR A 234 20.63 -4.94 0.81
N ASN A 235 19.78 -4.43 -0.08
CA ASN A 235 19.84 -3.07 -0.60
C ASN A 235 19.18 -2.03 0.32
N ASN A 236 18.23 -2.44 1.18
CA ASN A 236 17.45 -1.53 2.01
C ASN A 236 17.47 -1.91 3.50
N PRO A 237 18.65 -2.21 4.08
CA PRO A 237 18.74 -2.79 5.42
C PRO A 237 18.30 -1.82 6.54
N LYS A 238 18.42 -0.48 6.36
CA LYS A 238 17.92 0.50 7.35
C LYS A 238 16.39 0.50 7.39
N GLY A 239 15.74 0.50 6.24
CA GLY A 239 14.29 0.40 6.13
C GLY A 239 13.76 -0.88 6.77
N PHE A 240 14.43 -2.02 6.53
CA PHE A 240 14.07 -3.27 7.20
C PHE A 240 14.38 -3.27 8.70
N ALA A 241 15.51 -2.72 9.14
CA ALA A 241 15.76 -2.58 10.57
C ALA A 241 14.74 -1.71 11.28
N PHE A 242 14.28 -0.63 10.62
CA PHE A 242 13.22 0.24 11.13
C PHE A 242 11.92 -0.53 11.34
N ILE A 243 11.40 -1.20 10.29
CA ILE A 243 10.12 -1.92 10.41
C ILE A 243 10.21 -3.05 11.43
N ARG A 244 11.34 -3.76 11.55
CA ARG A 244 11.52 -4.80 12.56
C ARG A 244 11.46 -4.24 13.99
N LYS A 245 11.99 -3.02 14.23
CA LYS A 245 11.83 -2.36 15.53
C LYS A 245 10.37 -2.01 15.82
N VAL A 246 9.59 -1.65 14.81
CA VAL A 246 8.15 -1.42 14.94
C VAL A 246 7.42 -2.74 15.22
N ASP A 247 7.67 -3.76 14.41
CA ASP A 247 7.06 -5.10 14.60
C ASP A 247 7.27 -5.63 16.02
N MET A 248 8.50 -5.51 16.57
CA MET A 248 8.81 -5.95 17.94
C MET A 248 7.97 -5.29 19.03
N LYS A 249 7.38 -4.13 18.78
CA LYS A 249 6.50 -3.45 19.74
C LYS A 249 5.08 -4.02 19.71
N TYR A 250 4.64 -4.51 18.55
CA TYR A 250 3.26 -4.91 18.29
C TYR A 250 3.07 -6.42 18.08
N ASN A 251 4.14 -7.20 17.87
CA ASN A 251 4.09 -8.65 17.82
C ASN A 251 3.57 -9.24 19.13
N GLN A 252 2.65 -10.19 19.03
CA GLN A 252 1.96 -10.76 20.18
C GLN A 252 2.64 -12.02 20.70
N THR A 253 3.29 -12.81 19.83
CA THR A 253 3.85 -14.10 20.20
C THR A 253 5.38 -14.07 20.33
N TRP A 254 5.90 -14.98 21.13
CA TRP A 254 7.35 -15.18 21.28
C TRP A 254 8.00 -15.57 19.95
N LYS A 255 7.32 -16.43 19.16
CA LYS A 255 7.83 -16.90 17.85
C LYS A 255 7.96 -15.76 16.85
N GLU A 256 6.95 -14.89 16.74
CA GLU A 256 7.00 -13.70 15.89
C GLU A 256 8.17 -12.79 16.30
N ASN A 257 8.28 -12.51 17.61
CA ASN A 257 9.35 -11.66 18.12
C ASN A 257 10.75 -12.25 17.84
N LEU A 258 10.95 -13.55 18.00
CA LEU A 258 12.23 -14.20 17.71
C LEU A 258 12.59 -14.08 16.23
N LYS A 259 11.63 -14.40 15.33
CA LYS A 259 11.81 -14.26 13.88
C LYS A 259 12.18 -12.81 13.52
N THR A 260 11.46 -11.84 14.08
CA THR A 260 11.70 -10.42 13.86
C THR A 260 13.08 -9.99 14.35
N CYS A 261 13.52 -10.48 15.55
CA CYS A 261 14.86 -10.20 16.07
C CYS A 261 15.97 -10.78 15.18
N ILE A 262 15.79 -11.99 14.62
CA ILE A 262 16.75 -12.59 13.69
C ILE A 262 16.94 -11.70 12.45
N HIS A 263 15.85 -11.26 11.84
CA HIS A 263 15.90 -10.34 10.69
C HIS A 263 16.46 -8.97 11.05
N TYR A 264 16.14 -8.44 12.24
CA TYR A 264 16.67 -7.18 12.74
C TYR A 264 18.19 -7.24 12.91
N VAL A 265 18.71 -8.32 13.53
CA VAL A 265 20.16 -8.55 13.65
C VAL A 265 20.81 -8.59 12.26
N SER A 266 20.23 -9.35 11.32
CA SER A 266 20.78 -9.43 9.95
C SER A 266 20.84 -8.05 9.29
N SER A 267 19.76 -7.28 9.30
CA SER A 267 19.73 -5.93 8.75
C SER A 267 20.76 -5.01 9.42
N SER A 268 20.88 -5.09 10.74
CA SER A 268 21.84 -4.30 11.53
C SER A 268 23.30 -4.63 11.19
N LEU A 269 23.61 -5.90 10.96
CA LEU A 269 24.94 -6.34 10.53
C LEU A 269 25.29 -5.88 9.11
N ILE A 270 24.30 -5.82 8.21
CA ILE A 270 24.51 -5.33 6.84
C ILE A 270 24.87 -3.85 6.82
N VAL A 271 24.24 -3.02 7.67
CA VAL A 271 24.55 -1.57 7.80
C VAL A 271 25.68 -1.27 8.79
N HIS A 272 26.31 -2.29 9.37
CA HIS A 272 27.35 -2.13 10.38
C HIS A 272 26.91 -1.30 11.61
N ASN A 273 25.64 -1.40 12.02
CA ASN A 273 25.15 -0.73 13.22
C ASN A 273 25.66 -1.41 14.48
N LYS A 274 26.62 -0.78 15.17
CA LYS A 274 27.22 -1.30 16.41
C LYS A 274 26.30 -1.15 17.63
N HIS A 275 25.24 -0.36 17.52
CA HIS A 275 24.35 -0.05 18.65
C HIS A 275 23.02 -0.83 18.59
N PHE A 276 22.87 -1.80 17.68
CA PHE A 276 21.61 -2.49 17.42
C PHE A 276 20.97 -3.14 18.65
N ILE A 277 21.79 -3.66 19.59
CA ILE A 277 21.26 -4.24 20.84
C ILE A 277 20.65 -3.14 21.72
N LYS A 278 21.32 -1.99 21.86
CA LYS A 278 20.82 -0.85 22.65
C LYS A 278 19.53 -0.28 22.07
N GLU A 279 19.43 -0.24 20.74
CA GLU A 279 18.29 0.30 19.99
C GLU A 279 17.10 -0.67 19.90
N SER A 280 17.32 -1.95 20.20
CA SER A 280 16.26 -2.96 20.11
C SER A 280 15.19 -2.78 21.20
N PRO A 281 13.89 -2.84 20.85
CA PRO A 281 12.80 -2.93 21.83
C PRO A 281 12.82 -4.21 22.65
N LYS A 282 13.44 -5.29 22.15
CA LYS A 282 13.51 -6.63 22.76
C LYS A 282 14.96 -7.07 22.96
N LYS A 283 15.75 -6.33 23.77
CA LYS A 283 17.21 -6.50 23.92
C LYS A 283 17.64 -7.94 24.19
N GLY A 284 17.06 -8.61 25.19
CA GLY A 284 17.40 -9.99 25.54
C GLY A 284 17.16 -10.98 24.39
N MET A 285 16.01 -10.86 23.71
CA MET A 285 15.68 -11.72 22.56
C MET A 285 16.56 -11.41 21.36
N THR A 286 16.93 -10.15 21.16
CA THR A 286 17.88 -9.75 20.11
C THR A 286 19.26 -10.38 20.34
N ILE A 287 19.74 -10.45 21.59
CA ILE A 287 20.99 -11.14 21.93
C ILE A 287 20.87 -12.64 21.58
N LEU A 288 19.79 -13.31 21.98
CA LEU A 288 19.55 -14.71 21.64
C LEU A 288 19.47 -14.96 20.12
N ALA A 289 19.02 -13.96 19.36
CA ALA A 289 18.88 -14.04 17.92
C ALA A 289 20.19 -13.85 17.14
N ILE A 290 21.29 -13.41 17.78
CA ILE A 290 22.56 -13.08 17.10
C ILE A 290 23.09 -14.24 16.25
N PRO A 291 23.23 -15.49 16.75
CA PRO A 291 23.78 -16.56 15.92
C PRO A 291 22.98 -16.80 14.64
N ALA A 292 21.63 -16.87 14.74
CA ALA A 292 20.76 -17.06 13.60
C ALA A 292 20.79 -15.83 12.66
N GLY A 293 20.88 -14.61 13.19
CA GLY A 293 20.99 -13.39 12.40
C GLY A 293 22.32 -13.30 11.61
N ILE A 294 23.42 -13.80 12.17
CA ILE A 294 24.71 -13.93 11.44
C ILE A 294 24.56 -14.90 10.27
N LEU A 295 23.98 -16.07 10.50
CA LEU A 295 23.74 -17.07 9.46
C LEU A 295 22.85 -16.51 8.34
N LEU A 296 21.77 -15.82 8.70
CA LEU A 296 20.87 -15.17 7.74
C LEU A 296 21.62 -14.10 6.93
N THR A 297 22.51 -13.31 7.56
CA THR A 297 23.33 -12.31 6.86
C THR A 297 24.24 -12.96 5.83
N GLY A 298 24.91 -14.08 6.21
CA GLY A 298 25.74 -14.87 5.30
C GLY A 298 24.94 -15.40 4.11
N TYR A 299 23.76 -15.96 4.38
CA TYR A 299 22.84 -16.47 3.36
C TYR A 299 22.40 -15.37 2.37
N ILE A 300 21.98 -14.21 2.88
CA ILE A 300 21.56 -13.07 2.04
C ILE A 300 22.72 -12.61 1.15
N LYS A 301 23.91 -12.36 1.74
CA LYS A 301 25.09 -11.91 0.99
C LYS A 301 25.54 -12.92 -0.09
N HIS A 302 25.48 -14.21 0.22
CA HIS A 302 25.83 -15.27 -0.73
C HIS A 302 24.89 -15.30 -1.95
N ASN A 303 23.57 -15.28 -1.71
CA ASN A 303 22.59 -15.37 -2.79
C ASN A 303 22.54 -14.09 -3.64
N VAL A 304 22.69 -12.92 -3.05
CA VAL A 304 22.74 -11.66 -3.81
C VAL A 304 24.01 -11.59 -4.70
N ARG A 305 25.13 -12.15 -4.26
CA ARG A 305 26.35 -12.24 -5.09
C ARG A 305 26.20 -13.17 -6.29
N LYS A 306 25.41 -14.25 -6.17
CA LYS A 306 25.16 -15.19 -7.27
C LYS A 306 24.22 -14.63 -8.36
N GLN A 307 23.46 -13.58 -8.05
CA GLN A 307 22.52 -12.93 -8.97
C GLN A 307 23.13 -11.70 -9.70
N LYS A 308 24.39 -11.40 -9.44
CA LYS A 308 25.21 -10.44 -10.18
C LYS A 308 25.99 -11.15 -11.29
#